data_f329b5f8e518ff22ca5b51cb3c57ac17
#
_entry.id   f329b5f8e518ff22ca5b51cb3c57ac17
#
_cell.length_a   1.000
_cell.length_b   1.000
_cell.length_c   1.000
_cell.angle_alpha   90.00
_cell.angle_beta   90.00
_cell.angle_gamma   90.00
#
_symmetry.space_group_name_H-M   'P 1'
#
loop_
_entity.id
_entity.type
_entity.pdbx_description
1 polymer ?
#
loop_
_entity_poly.entity_id
_entity_poly.type
_entity_poly.pdbx_seq_one_letter_code
_entity_poly.pdbx_strand_id
1 'polypeptide(L)'
;MEMNSPAPPCTRDHICWGAHAIHPDRHRLEVDSLSVYYGSLLALNGISFSITCGHTLALMGPNGAGKSTLIKALAGLIRPDSGKILWNGRPLHDTPGEIAYLPQRSDVDWSFPITVRALVEMGRYPSLGLWKKFGRHDRDIVEKSLHALGMESLADRQISELSGGQQQRAFLARALAQEAHVLLLDEPFTGLDAPASQTLGRLLDSLAAEGRLVIASHHDLNTAADIFDAILLMNRELAAFGPPKEVLSPARIREIYGMDPQPETQAS
;
A
#
# COMPACT_ATOMS: atom_id res chain seq x y z
N MET A 1 11.95 -9.50 14.04
CA MET A 1 12.74 -8.27 14.12
C MET A 1 11.76 -7.11 14.21
N GLU A 2 11.81 -6.33 15.29
CA GLU A 2 10.84 -5.26 15.56
C GLU A 2 11.49 -3.93 15.14
N MET A 3 10.82 -3.20 14.28
CA MET A 3 11.20 -1.80 14.00
C MET A 3 10.40 -0.89 14.93
N ASN A 4 11.08 -0.32 15.91
CA ASN A 4 10.50 0.57 16.91
C ASN A 4 11.23 1.92 16.82
N SER A 5 10.79 2.78 15.90
CA SER A 5 11.24 4.18 15.84
C SER A 5 10.00 5.07 15.92
N PRO A 6 9.93 6.03 16.86
CA PRO A 6 8.75 6.88 17.01
C PRO A 6 8.64 7.83 15.81
N ALA A 7 7.43 7.91 15.24
CA ALA A 7 7.10 8.91 14.24
C ALA A 7 7.07 10.32 14.88
N PRO A 8 7.48 11.37 14.13
CA PRO A 8 7.44 12.74 14.64
C PRO A 8 5.99 13.20 14.91
N PRO A 9 5.77 14.09 15.89
CA PRO A 9 4.44 14.60 16.20
C PRO A 9 3.86 15.38 15.02
N CYS A 10 2.56 15.21 14.78
CA CYS A 10 1.79 15.93 13.76
C CYS A 10 1.95 17.45 13.93
N THR A 11 2.55 18.13 12.96
CA THR A 11 2.63 19.59 12.95
C THR A 11 1.43 20.19 12.21
N ARG A 12 0.98 21.37 12.61
CA ARG A 12 -0.30 22.02 12.18
C ARG A 12 -0.43 22.32 10.68
N ASP A 13 0.62 22.13 9.89
CA ASP A 13 0.66 22.49 8.47
C ASP A 13 0.43 21.29 7.53
N HIS A 14 0.17 20.11 8.08
CA HIS A 14 -0.17 18.92 7.29
C HIS A 14 -1.70 18.79 7.17
N ILE A 15 -2.15 18.40 5.99
CA ILE A 15 -3.54 18.03 5.72
C ILE A 15 -3.84 16.79 6.58
N CYS A 16 -4.41 16.98 7.77
CA CYS A 16 -4.89 15.86 8.58
C CYS A 16 -6.06 15.18 7.88
N TRP A 17 -5.88 13.95 7.47
CA TRP A 17 -6.85 13.12 6.75
C TRP A 17 -7.87 12.44 7.66
N GLY A 18 -8.10 12.90 8.84
CA GLY A 18 -9.07 12.34 9.77
C GLY A 18 -8.61 12.42 11.22
N ALA A 19 -9.55 12.26 12.16
CA ALA A 19 -9.36 12.42 13.61
C ALA A 19 -8.54 11.24 14.22
N HIS A 20 -7.50 10.79 13.53
CA HIS A 20 -6.59 9.78 14.04
C HIS A 20 -5.40 10.48 14.69
N ALA A 21 -5.62 11.07 15.86
CA ALA A 21 -4.54 11.28 16.82
C ALA A 21 -4.06 9.90 17.28
N ILE A 22 -3.40 9.20 16.37
CA ILE A 22 -2.89 7.86 16.60
C ILE A 22 -1.64 8.01 17.43
N HIS A 23 -1.61 7.37 18.55
CA HIS A 23 -0.37 7.02 19.21
C HIS A 23 0.29 5.96 18.32
N PRO A 24 1.35 6.29 17.56
CA PRO A 24 1.97 5.37 16.59
C PRO A 24 2.44 4.06 17.23
N ASP A 25 2.71 4.09 18.53
CA ASP A 25 3.20 2.94 19.31
C ASP A 25 2.16 1.85 19.59
N ARG A 26 0.90 2.02 19.15
CA ARG A 26 -0.19 1.10 19.53
C ARG A 26 -0.76 0.28 18.38
N HIS A 27 -0.59 0.70 17.14
CA HIS A 27 -1.18 0.01 16.00
C HIS A 27 -0.14 -0.85 15.28
N ARG A 28 -0.36 -2.16 15.27
CA ARG A 28 0.59 -3.14 14.76
C ARG A 28 -0.11 -4.16 13.87
N LEU A 29 0.48 -4.41 12.72
CA LEU A 29 0.17 -5.54 11.86
C LEU A 29 1.13 -6.68 12.17
N GLU A 30 0.59 -7.86 12.45
CA GLU A 30 1.33 -9.08 12.71
C GLU A 30 0.89 -10.16 11.72
N VAL A 31 1.84 -10.79 11.08
CA VAL A 31 1.65 -11.93 10.19
C VAL A 31 2.47 -13.08 10.75
N ASP A 32 1.83 -14.21 11.02
CA ASP A 32 2.44 -15.38 11.63
C ASP A 32 2.22 -16.61 10.76
N SER A 33 3.32 -17.16 10.24
CA SER A 33 3.40 -18.44 9.51
C SER A 33 2.38 -18.57 8.37
N LEU A 34 2.17 -17.45 7.63
CA LEU A 34 1.15 -17.35 6.60
C LEU A 34 1.51 -18.19 5.37
N SER A 35 0.63 -19.13 5.02
CA SER A 35 0.76 -19.90 3.78
C SER A 35 -0.51 -19.84 2.94
N VAL A 36 -0.32 -19.78 1.61
CA VAL A 36 -1.41 -19.69 0.63
C VAL A 36 -1.11 -20.62 -0.54
N TYR A 37 -2.13 -21.39 -0.94
CA TYR A 37 -2.09 -22.26 -2.11
C TYR A 37 -3.12 -21.85 -3.16
N TYR A 38 -2.78 -21.98 -4.43
CA TYR A 38 -3.70 -21.96 -5.57
C TYR A 38 -3.76 -23.38 -6.15
N GLY A 39 -4.74 -24.15 -5.71
CA GLY A 39 -4.77 -25.58 -6.00
C GLY A 39 -3.54 -26.28 -5.43
N SER A 40 -2.67 -26.84 -6.28
CA SER A 40 -1.41 -27.47 -5.85
C SER A 40 -0.21 -26.50 -5.83
N LEU A 41 -0.38 -25.28 -6.31
CA LEU A 41 0.71 -24.30 -6.37
C LEU A 41 0.85 -23.57 -5.04
N LEU A 42 1.99 -23.73 -4.36
CA LEU A 42 2.36 -22.97 -3.18
C LEU A 42 2.75 -21.55 -3.59
N ALA A 43 1.94 -20.58 -3.23
CA ALA A 43 2.15 -19.16 -3.54
C ALA A 43 2.87 -18.41 -2.41
N LEU A 44 2.56 -18.74 -1.15
CA LEU A 44 3.24 -18.23 0.04
C LEU A 44 3.54 -19.39 0.98
N ASN A 45 4.72 -19.43 1.57
CA ASN A 45 5.19 -20.46 2.48
C ASN A 45 5.69 -19.85 3.80
N GLY A 46 4.88 -19.94 4.86
CA GLY A 46 5.28 -19.59 6.22
C GLY A 46 5.75 -18.16 6.44
N ILE A 47 5.19 -17.18 5.73
CA ILE A 47 5.58 -15.77 5.84
C ILE A 47 5.25 -15.27 7.26
N SER A 48 6.28 -14.73 7.94
CA SER A 48 6.13 -14.14 9.28
C SER A 48 6.87 -12.82 9.39
N PHE A 49 6.14 -11.76 9.74
CA PHE A 49 6.73 -10.44 10.02
C PHE A 49 5.79 -9.61 10.89
N SER A 50 6.29 -8.50 11.38
CA SER A 50 5.50 -7.58 12.17
C SER A 50 5.98 -6.15 11.94
N ILE A 51 5.03 -5.21 11.77
CA ILE A 51 5.30 -3.81 11.51
C ILE A 51 4.27 -2.91 12.20
N THR A 52 4.72 -1.77 12.72
CA THR A 52 3.86 -0.76 13.34
C THR A 52 3.39 0.29 12.33
N CYS A 53 2.33 1.01 12.66
CA CYS A 53 1.94 2.22 11.96
C CYS A 53 3.06 3.27 11.96
N GLY A 54 2.95 4.25 11.09
CA GLY A 54 3.95 5.30 10.92
C GLY A 54 5.12 4.89 10.01
N HIS A 55 4.96 3.81 9.23
CA HIS A 55 6.00 3.32 8.33
C HIS A 55 5.47 3.03 6.93
N THR A 56 6.36 3.15 5.95
CA THR A 56 6.20 2.66 4.59
C THR A 56 6.97 1.35 4.41
N LEU A 57 6.31 0.32 3.87
CA LEU A 57 6.88 -1.01 3.61
C LEU A 57 6.82 -1.36 2.13
N ALA A 58 7.96 -1.62 1.51
CA ALA A 58 8.01 -2.21 0.17
C ALA A 58 7.97 -3.75 0.24
N LEU A 59 7.08 -4.38 -0.52
CA LEU A 59 7.14 -5.80 -0.83
C LEU A 59 7.95 -5.98 -2.12
N MET A 60 9.10 -6.60 -2.03
CA MET A 60 10.03 -6.77 -3.14
C MET A 60 10.34 -8.25 -3.40
N GLY A 61 10.70 -8.56 -4.64
CA GLY A 61 11.03 -9.90 -5.10
C GLY A 61 10.71 -10.08 -6.58
N PRO A 62 11.16 -11.16 -7.22
CA PRO A 62 10.93 -11.42 -8.64
C PRO A 62 9.44 -11.57 -8.98
N ASN A 63 9.14 -11.65 -10.28
CA ASN A 63 7.79 -11.96 -10.73
C ASN A 63 7.41 -13.38 -10.26
N GLY A 64 6.19 -13.52 -9.74
CA GLY A 64 5.75 -14.80 -9.13
C GLY A 64 6.26 -15.05 -7.70
N ALA A 65 6.93 -14.09 -7.06
CA ALA A 65 7.38 -14.18 -5.67
C ALA A 65 6.26 -14.22 -4.63
N GLY A 66 4.99 -13.96 -5.02
CA GLY A 66 3.84 -13.97 -4.12
C GLY A 66 3.45 -12.59 -3.56
N LYS A 67 4.04 -11.48 -4.04
CA LYS A 67 3.76 -10.11 -3.55
C LYS A 67 2.27 -9.76 -3.59
N SER A 68 1.64 -9.89 -4.76
CA SER A 68 0.19 -9.62 -4.91
C SER A 68 -0.67 -10.61 -4.11
N THR A 69 -0.22 -11.86 -3.95
CA THR A 69 -0.89 -12.84 -3.09
C THR A 69 -0.86 -12.41 -1.63
N LEU A 70 0.29 -11.93 -1.15
CA LEU A 70 0.42 -11.41 0.22
C LEU A 70 -0.48 -10.18 0.42
N ILE A 71 -0.46 -9.22 -0.51
CA ILE A 71 -1.35 -8.04 -0.47
C ILE A 71 -2.82 -8.46 -0.44
N LYS A 72 -3.24 -9.39 -1.31
CA LYS A 72 -4.63 -9.89 -1.37
C LYS A 72 -5.02 -10.64 -0.09
N ALA A 73 -4.11 -11.39 0.52
CA ALA A 73 -4.34 -12.04 1.82
C ALA A 73 -4.48 -11.01 2.95
N LEU A 74 -3.61 -9.99 2.99
CA LEU A 74 -3.73 -8.86 3.91
C LEU A 74 -5.01 -8.05 3.70
N ALA A 75 -5.48 -7.91 2.46
CA ALA A 75 -6.74 -7.25 2.14
C ALA A 75 -7.99 -8.10 2.46
N GLY A 76 -7.81 -9.35 2.91
CA GLY A 76 -8.90 -10.29 3.17
C GLY A 76 -9.60 -10.83 1.91
N LEU A 77 -9.01 -10.60 0.73
CA LEU A 77 -9.53 -11.08 -0.56
C LEU A 77 -9.21 -12.56 -0.83
N ILE A 78 -8.18 -13.07 -0.16
CA ILE A 78 -7.77 -14.46 -0.20
C ILE A 78 -7.71 -14.97 1.24
N ARG A 79 -8.36 -16.10 1.50
CA ARG A 79 -8.25 -16.78 2.78
C ARG A 79 -6.97 -17.60 2.80
N PRO A 80 -6.07 -17.38 3.79
CA PRO A 80 -4.89 -18.23 3.96
C PRO A 80 -5.26 -19.68 4.29
N ASP A 81 -4.45 -20.62 3.81
CA ASP A 81 -4.60 -22.04 4.16
C ASP A 81 -4.07 -22.32 5.57
N SER A 82 -3.04 -21.58 5.99
CA SER A 82 -2.53 -21.61 7.38
C SER A 82 -1.94 -20.28 7.79
N GLY A 83 -1.70 -20.13 9.08
CA GLY A 83 -1.16 -18.91 9.68
C GLY A 83 -2.24 -17.92 10.14
N LYS A 84 -1.80 -16.74 10.57
CA LYS A 84 -2.68 -15.70 11.13
C LYS A 84 -2.24 -14.32 10.65
N ILE A 85 -3.22 -13.45 10.47
CA ILE A 85 -3.02 -12.01 10.23
C ILE A 85 -3.78 -11.27 11.31
N LEU A 86 -3.06 -10.53 12.13
CA LEU A 86 -3.62 -9.80 13.26
C LEU A 86 -3.38 -8.28 13.09
N TRP A 87 -4.41 -7.52 13.38
CA TRP A 87 -4.35 -6.07 13.52
C TRP A 87 -4.64 -5.70 14.97
N ASN A 88 -3.65 -5.16 15.68
CA ASN A 88 -3.76 -4.87 17.12
C ASN A 88 -4.19 -6.08 17.95
N GLY A 89 -3.66 -7.27 17.64
CA GLY A 89 -3.98 -8.52 18.33
C GLY A 89 -5.35 -9.13 17.97
N ARG A 90 -6.12 -8.50 17.05
CA ARG A 90 -7.41 -9.02 16.56
C ARG A 90 -7.25 -9.56 15.14
N PRO A 91 -7.96 -10.62 14.77
CA PRO A 91 -7.98 -11.09 13.39
C PRO A 91 -8.34 -9.95 12.43
N LEU A 92 -7.57 -9.78 11.35
CA LEU A 92 -7.72 -8.66 10.43
C LEU A 92 -9.10 -8.61 9.75
N HIS A 93 -9.70 -9.79 9.50
CA HIS A 93 -11.04 -9.89 8.90
C HIS A 93 -12.17 -9.38 9.81
N ASP A 94 -11.92 -9.22 11.13
CA ASP A 94 -12.87 -8.66 12.08
C ASP A 94 -12.83 -7.12 12.14
N THR A 95 -11.94 -6.50 11.34
CA THR A 95 -11.72 -5.06 11.32
C THR A 95 -11.95 -4.45 9.92
N PRO A 96 -13.15 -4.65 9.32
CA PRO A 96 -13.46 -4.06 8.02
C PRO A 96 -13.44 -2.53 8.12
N GLY A 97 -12.79 -1.86 7.20
CA GLY A 97 -12.63 -0.41 7.23
C GLY A 97 -11.24 0.06 7.69
N GLU A 98 -10.49 -0.78 8.40
CA GLU A 98 -9.11 -0.49 8.80
C GLU A 98 -8.12 -0.60 7.62
N ILE A 99 -8.53 -1.23 6.53
CA ILE A 99 -7.70 -1.50 5.35
C ILE A 99 -8.30 -0.88 4.12
N ALA A 100 -7.51 -0.09 3.40
CA ALA A 100 -7.79 0.31 2.03
C ALA A 100 -6.90 -0.48 1.07
N TYR A 101 -7.47 -0.93 -0.03
CA TYR A 101 -6.78 -1.72 -1.04
C TYR A 101 -6.85 -1.05 -2.42
N LEU A 102 -5.67 -0.87 -3.01
CA LEU A 102 -5.49 -0.50 -4.41
C LEU A 102 -5.09 -1.76 -5.20
N PRO A 103 -5.98 -2.28 -6.08
CA PRO A 103 -5.66 -3.44 -6.91
C PRO A 103 -4.63 -3.12 -8.00
N GLN A 104 -3.97 -4.16 -8.50
CA GLN A 104 -3.17 -4.05 -9.70
C GLN A 104 -4.04 -3.61 -10.89
N ARG A 105 -3.50 -2.79 -11.77
CA ARG A 105 -4.24 -2.22 -12.90
C ARG A 105 -4.89 -3.28 -13.79
N SER A 106 -4.27 -4.45 -13.97
CA SER A 106 -4.80 -5.58 -14.75
C SER A 106 -6.05 -6.21 -14.15
N ASP A 107 -6.27 -6.04 -12.85
CA ASP A 107 -7.40 -6.64 -12.11
C ASP A 107 -8.67 -5.77 -12.16
N VAL A 108 -8.62 -4.62 -12.84
CA VAL A 108 -9.71 -3.64 -12.88
C VAL A 108 -10.37 -3.62 -14.25
N ASP A 109 -11.72 -3.64 -14.27
CA ASP A 109 -12.51 -3.38 -15.48
C ASP A 109 -12.61 -1.87 -15.72
N TRP A 110 -11.78 -1.35 -16.60
CA TRP A 110 -11.73 0.06 -16.96
C TRP A 110 -12.87 0.52 -17.86
N SER A 111 -13.67 -0.39 -18.40
CA SER A 111 -14.85 -0.08 -19.22
C SER A 111 -16.09 0.23 -18.38
N PHE A 112 -16.04 0.00 -17.07
CA PHE A 112 -17.16 0.25 -16.17
C PHE A 112 -17.58 1.73 -16.20
N PRO A 113 -18.87 2.05 -16.46
CA PRO A 113 -19.33 3.43 -16.66
C PRO A 113 -19.49 4.19 -15.34
N ILE A 114 -18.35 4.59 -14.75
CA ILE A 114 -18.31 5.36 -13.51
C ILE A 114 -17.42 6.59 -13.67
N THR A 115 -17.83 7.72 -13.09
CA THR A 115 -16.99 8.92 -13.04
C THR A 115 -15.90 8.79 -11.97
N VAL A 116 -14.84 9.59 -12.09
CA VAL A 116 -13.79 9.67 -11.08
C VAL A 116 -14.38 10.00 -9.70
N ARG A 117 -15.26 10.99 -9.61
CA ARG A 117 -15.94 11.39 -8.38
C ARG A 117 -16.69 10.22 -7.75
N ALA A 118 -17.54 9.55 -8.53
CA ALA A 118 -18.32 8.42 -8.03
C ALA A 118 -17.43 7.26 -7.57
N LEU A 119 -16.31 7.02 -8.26
CA LEU A 119 -15.31 6.04 -7.84
C LEU A 119 -14.69 6.41 -6.48
N VAL A 120 -14.33 7.68 -6.27
CA VAL A 120 -13.74 8.14 -5.00
C VAL A 120 -14.77 8.12 -3.87
N GLU A 121 -16.02 8.47 -4.14
CA GLU A 121 -17.14 8.36 -3.18
C GLU A 121 -17.35 6.92 -2.67
N MET A 122 -17.11 5.90 -3.51
CA MET A 122 -17.16 4.50 -3.07
C MET A 122 -16.17 4.20 -1.93
N GLY A 123 -15.06 4.96 -1.82
CA GLY A 123 -14.14 4.86 -0.70
C GLY A 123 -14.78 5.14 0.66
N ARG A 124 -15.90 5.90 0.69
CA ARG A 124 -16.62 6.22 1.95
C ARG A 124 -17.55 5.12 2.43
N TYR A 125 -17.96 4.18 1.57
CA TYR A 125 -18.96 3.17 1.93
C TYR A 125 -18.59 2.31 3.15
N PRO A 126 -17.32 1.88 3.35
CA PRO A 126 -16.96 1.13 4.55
C PRO A 126 -17.27 1.86 5.85
N SER A 127 -17.09 3.20 5.89
CA SER A 127 -17.36 4.03 7.07
C SER A 127 -18.84 4.39 7.26
N LEU A 128 -19.62 4.37 6.18
CA LEU A 128 -21.06 4.67 6.20
C LEU A 128 -21.88 3.45 6.64
N GLY A 129 -21.42 2.25 6.33
CA GLY A 129 -22.19 1.02 6.55
C GLY A 129 -23.55 1.07 5.83
N LEU A 130 -24.53 0.32 6.35
CA LEU A 130 -25.86 0.21 5.71
C LEU A 130 -26.81 1.36 6.04
N TRP A 131 -26.54 2.16 7.08
CA TRP A 131 -27.55 3.08 7.66
C TRP A 131 -27.14 4.56 7.61
N LYS A 132 -25.87 4.89 7.50
CA LYS A 132 -25.44 6.29 7.44
C LYS A 132 -25.59 6.84 6.03
N LYS A 133 -26.12 8.06 5.94
CA LYS A 133 -26.23 8.76 4.66
C LYS A 133 -24.92 9.50 4.36
N PHE A 134 -24.55 9.53 3.08
CA PHE A 134 -23.45 10.33 2.57
C PHE A 134 -23.68 11.82 2.88
N GLY A 135 -22.82 12.40 3.74
CA GLY A 135 -23.01 13.72 4.30
C GLY A 135 -22.02 14.76 3.78
N ARG A 136 -21.99 15.93 4.46
CA ARG A 136 -21.03 16.99 4.14
C ARG A 136 -19.59 16.55 4.42
N HIS A 137 -19.36 15.90 5.54
CA HIS A 137 -18.04 15.38 5.90
C HIS A 137 -17.47 14.42 4.86
N ASP A 138 -18.30 13.53 4.32
CA ASP A 138 -17.87 12.59 3.27
C ASP A 138 -17.51 13.31 1.98
N ARG A 139 -18.29 14.34 1.60
CA ARG A 139 -17.95 15.21 0.46
C ARG A 139 -16.61 15.91 0.66
N ASP A 140 -16.38 16.47 1.84
CA ASP A 140 -15.13 17.18 2.16
C ASP A 140 -13.91 16.22 2.05
N ILE A 141 -14.06 14.95 2.47
CA ILE A 141 -13.02 13.92 2.31
C ILE A 141 -12.80 13.57 0.84
N VAL A 142 -13.85 13.40 0.07
CA VAL A 142 -13.75 13.11 -1.37
C VAL A 142 -13.02 14.24 -2.10
N GLU A 143 -13.38 15.51 -1.84
CA GLU A 143 -12.70 16.66 -2.45
C GLU A 143 -11.21 16.73 -2.04
N LYS A 144 -10.90 16.49 -0.78
CA LYS A 144 -9.50 16.42 -0.31
C LYS A 144 -8.73 15.29 -1.02
N SER A 145 -9.35 14.12 -1.18
CA SER A 145 -8.72 12.99 -1.86
C SER A 145 -8.45 13.26 -3.33
N LEU A 146 -9.41 13.90 -4.01
CA LEU A 146 -9.24 14.35 -5.40
C LEU A 146 -8.11 15.37 -5.52
N HIS A 147 -8.08 16.36 -4.61
CA HIS A 147 -7.08 17.42 -4.58
C HIS A 147 -5.67 16.86 -4.38
N ALA A 148 -5.48 15.96 -3.41
CA ALA A 148 -4.17 15.36 -3.11
C ALA A 148 -3.55 14.64 -4.31
N LEU A 149 -4.38 14.14 -5.22
CA LEU A 149 -3.96 13.42 -6.42
C LEU A 149 -4.03 14.28 -7.70
N GLY A 150 -4.41 15.56 -7.60
CA GLY A 150 -4.57 16.48 -8.73
C GLY A 150 -5.64 16.00 -9.71
N MET A 151 -6.77 15.49 -9.19
CA MET A 151 -7.84 14.89 -9.98
C MET A 151 -9.11 15.74 -10.05
N GLU A 152 -9.13 16.94 -9.46
CA GLU A 152 -10.32 17.80 -9.38
C GLU A 152 -10.91 18.14 -10.75
N SER A 153 -10.06 18.52 -11.70
CA SER A 153 -10.48 18.87 -13.06
C SER A 153 -10.99 17.68 -13.87
N LEU A 154 -10.75 16.46 -13.39
CA LEU A 154 -11.15 15.20 -14.04
C LEU A 154 -12.29 14.51 -13.28
N ALA A 155 -12.79 15.11 -12.19
CA ALA A 155 -13.74 14.47 -11.27
C ALA A 155 -15.01 13.97 -11.96
N ASP A 156 -15.50 14.70 -12.95
CA ASP A 156 -16.74 14.35 -13.67
C ASP A 156 -16.51 13.52 -14.95
N ARG A 157 -15.24 13.20 -15.28
CA ARG A 157 -14.91 12.32 -16.41
C ARG A 157 -15.12 10.85 -16.07
N GLN A 158 -15.44 10.05 -17.09
CA GLN A 158 -15.48 8.61 -16.99
C GLN A 158 -14.07 8.04 -16.77
N ILE A 159 -13.92 6.98 -15.96
CA ILE A 159 -12.62 6.34 -15.75
C ILE A 159 -12.04 5.75 -17.04
N SER A 160 -12.89 5.34 -17.98
CA SER A 160 -12.50 4.83 -19.30
C SER A 160 -11.81 5.88 -20.20
N GLU A 161 -12.05 7.17 -19.95
CA GLU A 161 -11.49 8.28 -20.73
C GLU A 161 -10.12 8.73 -20.22
N LEU A 162 -9.66 8.16 -19.10
CA LEU A 162 -8.44 8.54 -18.43
C LEU A 162 -7.21 7.82 -18.99
N SER A 163 -6.05 8.51 -19.00
CA SER A 163 -4.76 7.84 -19.20
C SER A 163 -4.45 6.86 -18.07
N GLY A 164 -3.55 5.89 -18.30
CA GLY A 164 -3.20 4.91 -17.28
C GLY A 164 -2.74 5.50 -15.95
N GLY A 165 -1.91 6.53 -15.98
CA GLY A 165 -1.48 7.22 -14.76
C GLY A 165 -2.60 8.01 -14.08
N GLN A 166 -3.58 8.55 -14.84
CA GLN A 166 -4.77 9.19 -14.28
C GLN A 166 -5.70 8.15 -13.61
N GLN A 167 -5.88 6.99 -14.25
CA GLN A 167 -6.63 5.87 -13.69
C GLN A 167 -6.04 5.43 -12.34
N GLN A 168 -4.72 5.26 -12.29
CA GLN A 168 -4.01 4.88 -11.06
C GLN A 168 -4.25 5.91 -9.96
N ARG A 169 -4.14 7.21 -10.26
CA ARG A 169 -4.42 8.29 -9.31
C ARG A 169 -5.88 8.31 -8.84
N ALA A 170 -6.85 8.03 -9.71
CA ALA A 170 -8.25 7.97 -9.33
C ALA A 170 -8.53 6.85 -8.32
N PHE A 171 -7.96 5.65 -8.54
CA PHE A 171 -8.08 4.54 -7.59
C PHE A 171 -7.33 4.79 -6.28
N LEU A 172 -6.19 5.47 -6.33
CA LEU A 172 -5.49 5.89 -5.11
C LEU A 172 -6.31 6.93 -4.34
N ALA A 173 -6.97 7.89 -5.02
CA ALA A 173 -7.88 8.83 -4.38
C ALA A 173 -9.05 8.11 -3.68
N ARG A 174 -9.60 7.05 -4.29
CA ARG A 174 -10.60 6.18 -3.64
C ARG A 174 -10.06 5.53 -2.37
N ALA A 175 -8.83 5.00 -2.41
CA ALA A 175 -8.21 4.38 -1.24
C ALA A 175 -7.96 5.40 -0.12
N LEU A 176 -7.55 6.63 -0.45
CA LEU A 176 -7.39 7.73 0.52
C LEU A 176 -8.71 8.14 1.14
N ALA A 177 -9.79 8.21 0.34
CA ALA A 177 -11.12 8.58 0.81
C ALA A 177 -11.69 7.58 1.84
N GLN A 178 -11.19 6.36 1.90
CA GLN A 178 -11.58 5.39 2.91
C GLN A 178 -11.09 5.75 4.32
N GLU A 179 -10.04 6.58 4.44
CA GLU A 179 -9.41 6.98 5.72
C GLU A 179 -8.91 5.78 6.55
N ALA A 180 -8.54 4.69 5.89
CA ALA A 180 -8.06 3.48 6.54
C ALA A 180 -6.69 3.69 7.21
N HIS A 181 -6.40 2.91 8.26
CA HIS A 181 -5.10 2.90 8.94
C HIS A 181 -4.02 2.17 8.13
N VAL A 182 -4.41 1.16 7.37
CA VAL A 182 -3.50 0.37 6.52
C VAL A 182 -3.86 0.59 5.06
N LEU A 183 -2.90 1.05 4.28
CA LEU A 183 -3.00 1.15 2.82
C LEU A 183 -2.20 0.01 2.19
N LEU A 184 -2.89 -0.84 1.44
CA LEU A 184 -2.30 -1.93 0.67
C LEU A 184 -2.34 -1.57 -0.81
N LEU A 185 -1.18 -1.38 -1.43
CA LEU A 185 -1.03 -0.85 -2.78
C LEU A 185 -0.33 -1.87 -3.66
N ASP A 186 -1.03 -2.43 -4.64
CA ASP A 186 -0.42 -3.37 -5.57
C ASP A 186 0.06 -2.63 -6.84
N GLU A 187 1.37 -2.55 -7.00
CA GLU A 187 2.08 -1.84 -8.08
C GLU A 187 1.66 -0.36 -8.26
N PRO A 188 1.64 0.48 -7.20
CA PRO A 188 1.14 1.84 -7.29
C PRO A 188 1.96 2.77 -8.19
N PHE A 189 3.20 2.42 -8.51
CA PHE A 189 4.13 3.20 -9.33
C PHE A 189 4.09 2.82 -10.82
N THR A 190 3.40 1.74 -11.18
CA THR A 190 3.36 1.24 -12.57
C THR A 190 2.69 2.25 -13.49
N GLY A 191 3.37 2.61 -14.58
CA GLY A 191 2.87 3.57 -15.58
C GLY A 191 2.97 5.04 -15.18
N LEU A 192 3.68 5.35 -14.08
CA LEU A 192 4.03 6.72 -13.69
C LEU A 192 5.41 7.10 -14.25
N ASP A 193 5.53 8.35 -14.66
CA ASP A 193 6.83 8.95 -14.95
C ASP A 193 7.60 9.30 -13.67
N ALA A 194 8.87 9.66 -13.77
CA ALA A 194 9.70 9.95 -12.62
C ALA A 194 9.17 11.08 -11.72
N PRO A 195 8.66 12.23 -12.25
CA PRO A 195 8.06 13.27 -11.43
C PRO A 195 6.79 12.80 -10.68
N ALA A 196 5.91 12.03 -11.35
CA ALA A 196 4.71 11.49 -10.72
C ALA A 196 5.05 10.46 -9.64
N SER A 197 6.06 9.61 -9.88
CA SER A 197 6.57 8.64 -8.91
C SER A 197 7.13 9.32 -7.67
N GLN A 198 7.91 10.40 -7.82
CA GLN A 198 8.41 11.18 -6.68
C GLN A 198 7.28 11.85 -5.89
N THR A 199 6.26 12.36 -6.60
CA THR A 199 5.09 12.97 -5.96
C THR A 199 4.30 11.93 -5.17
N LEU A 200 4.11 10.73 -5.72
CA LEU A 200 3.49 9.62 -5.02
C LEU A 200 4.32 9.20 -3.80
N GLY A 201 5.64 9.05 -3.93
CA GLY A 201 6.52 8.71 -2.79
C GLY A 201 6.33 9.69 -1.63
N ARG A 202 6.40 11.00 -1.90
CA ARG A 202 6.16 12.03 -0.87
C ARG A 202 4.77 11.96 -0.23
N LEU A 203 3.74 11.60 -1.01
CA LEU A 203 2.41 11.38 -0.47
C LEU A 203 2.38 10.18 0.47
N LEU A 204 3.01 9.05 0.10
CA LEU A 204 3.09 7.85 0.95
C LEU A 204 3.83 8.15 2.26
N ASP A 205 4.94 8.90 2.19
CA ASP A 205 5.68 9.36 3.36
C ASP A 205 4.82 10.23 4.28
N SER A 206 4.05 11.18 3.71
CA SER A 206 3.17 12.03 4.51
C SER A 206 2.07 11.22 5.21
N LEU A 207 1.51 10.21 4.54
CA LEU A 207 0.51 9.32 5.14
C LEU A 207 1.09 8.47 6.28
N ALA A 208 2.32 8.00 6.13
CA ALA A 208 3.03 7.30 7.21
C ALA A 208 3.31 8.25 8.38
N ALA A 209 3.79 9.46 8.11
CA ALA A 209 4.02 10.48 9.15
C ALA A 209 2.73 10.85 9.92
N GLU A 210 1.55 10.72 9.29
CA GLU A 210 0.24 10.86 9.95
C GLU A 210 -0.16 9.62 10.77
N GLY A 211 0.69 8.60 10.85
CA GLY A 211 0.47 7.40 11.64
C GLY A 211 -0.24 6.28 10.89
N ARG A 212 -0.27 6.28 9.57
CA ARG A 212 -0.77 5.15 8.77
C ARG A 212 0.34 4.14 8.50
N LEU A 213 -0.03 2.91 8.21
CA LEU A 213 0.85 1.90 7.65
C LEU A 213 0.61 1.82 6.14
N VAL A 214 1.66 2.04 5.35
CA VAL A 214 1.59 1.89 3.89
C VAL A 214 2.40 0.68 3.48
N ILE A 215 1.76 -0.28 2.83
CA ILE A 215 2.41 -1.48 2.26
C ILE A 215 2.21 -1.45 0.76
N ALA A 216 3.30 -1.40 -0.01
CA ALA A 216 3.23 -1.36 -1.46
C ALA A 216 4.12 -2.41 -2.11
N SER A 217 3.64 -3.08 -3.16
CA SER A 217 4.54 -3.85 -4.01
C SER A 217 5.39 -2.91 -4.86
N HIS A 218 6.69 -3.20 -4.94
CA HIS A 218 7.66 -2.39 -5.67
C HIS A 218 8.68 -3.30 -6.37
N HIS A 219 9.13 -2.87 -7.55
CA HIS A 219 10.05 -3.69 -8.36
C HIS A 219 11.39 -3.01 -8.67
N ASP A 220 11.50 -1.69 -8.43
CA ASP A 220 12.73 -0.95 -8.69
C ASP A 220 13.60 -0.89 -7.42
N LEU A 221 14.73 -1.59 -7.47
CA LEU A 221 15.69 -1.67 -6.37
C LEU A 221 16.35 -0.31 -6.08
N ASN A 222 16.50 0.55 -7.09
CA ASN A 222 17.21 1.82 -6.95
C ASN A 222 16.37 2.85 -6.21
N THR A 223 15.07 2.89 -6.47
CA THR A 223 14.16 3.88 -5.86
C THR A 223 13.54 3.40 -4.54
N ALA A 224 13.61 2.09 -4.25
CA ALA A 224 13.01 1.53 -3.05
C ALA A 224 13.59 2.14 -1.75
N ALA A 225 14.91 2.36 -1.72
CA ALA A 225 15.61 2.91 -0.54
C ALA A 225 15.28 4.39 -0.27
N ASP A 226 14.82 5.12 -1.29
CA ASP A 226 14.46 6.53 -1.19
C ASP A 226 13.00 6.75 -0.80
N ILE A 227 12.15 5.72 -1.03
CA ILE A 227 10.69 5.83 -0.87
C ILE A 227 10.21 5.10 0.39
N PHE A 228 10.88 4.02 0.82
CA PHE A 228 10.36 3.14 1.86
C PHE A 228 11.28 3.04 3.07
N ASP A 229 10.68 3.09 4.27
CA ASP A 229 11.39 2.91 5.55
C ASP A 229 11.85 1.47 5.75
N ALA A 230 11.07 0.51 5.24
CA ALA A 230 11.31 -0.91 5.37
C ALA A 230 11.10 -1.66 4.06
N ILE A 231 11.80 -2.77 3.92
CA ILE A 231 11.65 -3.71 2.80
C ILE A 231 11.38 -5.09 3.34
N LEU A 232 10.39 -5.76 2.76
CA LEU A 232 10.16 -7.19 2.86
C LEU A 232 10.55 -7.83 1.53
N LEU A 233 11.71 -8.46 1.51
CA LEU A 233 12.23 -9.17 0.35
C LEU A 233 11.75 -10.63 0.41
N MET A 234 11.11 -11.11 -0.65
CA MET A 234 10.47 -12.42 -0.67
C MET A 234 10.61 -13.14 -2.01
N ASN A 235 10.58 -14.46 -1.93
CA ASN A 235 10.38 -15.35 -3.09
C ASN A 235 9.57 -16.57 -2.61
N ARG A 236 8.25 -16.41 -2.50
CA ARG A 236 7.28 -17.31 -1.84
C ARG A 236 7.51 -17.48 -0.34
N GLU A 237 8.73 -17.30 0.12
CA GLU A 237 9.16 -17.27 1.51
C GLU A 237 9.76 -15.90 1.84
N LEU A 238 9.82 -15.57 3.11
CA LEU A 238 10.51 -14.38 3.57
C LEU A 238 12.01 -14.58 3.49
N ALA A 239 12.68 -13.84 2.61
CA ALA A 239 14.14 -13.85 2.49
C ALA A 239 14.81 -12.86 3.45
N ALA A 240 14.25 -11.66 3.59
CA ALA A 240 14.73 -10.65 4.53
C ALA A 240 13.65 -9.61 4.82
N PHE A 241 13.71 -9.00 6.03
CA PHE A 241 12.84 -7.92 6.45
C PHE A 241 13.61 -6.91 7.30
N GLY A 242 13.49 -5.63 7.00
CA GLY A 242 14.14 -4.56 7.75
C GLY A 242 14.41 -3.31 6.92
N PRO A 243 15.29 -2.41 7.40
CA PRO A 243 15.68 -1.20 6.67
C PRO A 243 16.28 -1.51 5.28
N PRO A 244 16.07 -0.66 4.26
CA PRO A 244 16.55 -0.90 2.90
C PRO A 244 18.04 -1.25 2.82
N LYS A 245 18.89 -0.53 3.56
CA LYS A 245 20.35 -0.73 3.57
C LYS A 245 20.78 -2.13 4.05
N GLU A 246 19.99 -2.73 4.96
CA GLU A 246 20.26 -4.06 5.50
C GLU A 246 19.72 -5.17 4.59
N VAL A 247 18.58 -4.91 3.96
CA VAL A 247 17.88 -5.91 3.13
C VAL A 247 18.44 -5.97 1.72
N LEU A 248 18.71 -4.83 1.07
CA LEU A 248 19.16 -4.73 -0.32
C LEU A 248 20.69 -4.91 -0.47
N SER A 249 21.28 -5.89 0.22
CA SER A 249 22.69 -6.19 0.01
C SER A 249 22.90 -6.86 -1.37
N PRO A 250 24.05 -6.59 -2.04
CA PRO A 250 24.34 -7.20 -3.36
C PRO A 250 24.28 -8.72 -3.37
N ALA A 251 24.63 -9.37 -2.26
CA ALA A 251 24.57 -10.83 -2.12
C ALA A 251 23.13 -11.36 -2.15
N ARG A 252 22.21 -10.71 -1.39
CA ARG A 252 20.79 -11.08 -1.37
C ARG A 252 20.09 -10.79 -2.68
N ILE A 253 20.42 -9.65 -3.32
CA ILE A 253 19.87 -9.32 -4.64
C ILE A 253 20.23 -10.41 -5.64
N ARG A 254 21.48 -10.86 -5.67
CA ARG A 254 21.92 -11.98 -6.52
C ARG A 254 21.16 -13.26 -6.22
N GLU A 255 21.05 -13.61 -4.96
CA GLU A 255 20.35 -14.82 -4.52
C GLU A 255 18.88 -14.85 -4.96
N ILE A 256 18.17 -13.73 -4.74
CA ILE A 256 16.71 -13.66 -4.94
C ILE A 256 16.33 -13.38 -6.40
N TYR A 257 17.08 -12.52 -7.09
CA TYR A 257 16.77 -12.12 -8.48
C TYR A 257 17.61 -12.85 -9.53
N GLY A 258 18.65 -13.56 -9.14
CA GLY A 258 19.59 -14.21 -10.08
C GLY A 258 20.38 -13.19 -10.93
N MET A 259 20.53 -11.96 -10.45
CA MET A 259 21.20 -10.87 -11.19
C MET A 259 22.57 -10.59 -10.59
N ASP A 260 23.60 -10.47 -11.45
CA ASP A 260 24.82 -9.79 -11.05
C ASP A 260 24.55 -8.28 -10.91
N PRO A 261 24.97 -7.63 -9.81
CA PRO A 261 24.82 -6.19 -9.68
C PRO A 261 25.61 -5.53 -10.82
N GLN A 262 24.96 -4.65 -11.56
CA GLN A 262 25.68 -3.81 -12.53
C GLN A 262 26.72 -2.99 -11.76
N PRO A 263 27.99 -2.91 -12.24
CA PRO A 263 28.99 -2.06 -11.60
C PRO A 263 28.47 -0.61 -11.59
N GLU A 264 28.57 0.03 -10.44
CA GLU A 264 28.28 1.46 -10.32
C GLU A 264 29.05 2.19 -11.42
N THR A 265 28.33 2.82 -12.33
CA THR A 265 28.92 3.70 -13.33
C THR A 265 29.51 4.87 -12.55
N GLN A 266 30.82 4.81 -12.27
CA GLN A 266 31.55 5.95 -11.74
C GLN A 266 31.38 7.08 -12.75
N ALA A 267 30.58 8.08 -12.39
CA ALA A 267 30.50 9.34 -13.11
C ALA A 267 31.85 10.02 -12.98
N SER A 268 32.57 10.08 -14.10
CA SER A 268 33.78 10.87 -14.30
C SER A 268 33.40 12.33 -14.50
#